data_99f7e33f74d681aae04218f9f7f092a6
#
_entry.id   99f7e33f74d681aae04218f9f7f092a6
#
_cell.length_a   1.000
_cell.length_b   1.000
_cell.length_c   1.000
_cell.angle_alpha   90.00
_cell.angle_beta   90.00
_cell.angle_gamma   90.00
#
_symmetry.space_group_name_H-M   'P 1'
#
loop_
_entity.id
_entity.type
_entity.pdbx_description
1 polymer ?
#
loop_
_entity_poly.entity_id
_entity_poly.type
_entity_poly.pdbx_seq_one_letter_code
_entity_poly.pdbx_strand_id
1 'polypeptide(L)'
;MSQDSTTAHLKQSIHQIQRHEPVKDVSRIENNAPLLAFIQSIMNGESSQVRGVYIPGIFALPVVEQPETNPVFVSEEDGYLTLYRSAAKYGVTGLLAHNYLSGARFFEIAHGAQVNVIYGDGASRAYRVEAIRRFQKIEPSNLSSDLIDLNTGTRLTAAQVFDQVYRGANHVTFQTCLEKEGNLSWGLLFVIASPKIE
;
A
#
# COMPACT_ATOMS: atom_id res chain seq x y z
N MET A 1 -15.85 -32.61 66.81
CA MET A 1 -16.54 -32.75 65.50
C MET A 1 -16.48 -31.39 64.82
N SER A 2 -15.44 -31.10 64.06
CA SER A 2 -15.40 -30.00 63.07
C SER A 2 -14.01 -29.91 62.47
N GLN A 3 -13.64 -30.77 61.54
CA GLN A 3 -12.39 -30.67 60.76
C GLN A 3 -12.49 -31.11 59.30
N ASP A 4 -13.70 -31.32 58.75
CA ASP A 4 -13.86 -31.89 57.40
C ASP A 4 -14.32 -30.90 56.30
N SER A 5 -14.61 -29.62 56.65
CA SER A 5 -15.11 -28.67 55.67
C SER A 5 -14.04 -27.84 54.97
N THR A 6 -12.80 -27.80 55.49
CA THR A 6 -11.76 -26.92 54.94
C THR A 6 -10.95 -27.55 53.80
N THR A 7 -10.90 -28.86 53.72
CA THR A 7 -10.11 -29.58 52.71
C THR A 7 -10.84 -29.73 51.38
N ALA A 8 -12.18 -29.67 51.39
CA ALA A 8 -12.97 -29.72 50.16
C ALA A 8 -12.93 -28.43 49.34
N HIS A 9 -12.84 -27.28 49.99
CA HIS A 9 -12.75 -25.99 49.30
C HIS A 9 -11.39 -25.73 48.63
N LEU A 10 -10.30 -26.28 49.17
CA LEU A 10 -8.96 -26.10 48.55
C LEU A 10 -8.77 -26.97 47.30
N LYS A 11 -9.46 -28.10 47.18
CA LYS A 11 -9.37 -28.95 45.97
C LYS A 11 -10.18 -28.42 44.79
N GLN A 12 -11.21 -27.61 45.01
CA GLN A 12 -11.98 -26.97 43.95
C GLN A 12 -11.30 -25.76 43.35
N SER A 13 -10.45 -25.03 44.10
CA SER A 13 -9.74 -23.85 43.61
C SER A 13 -8.51 -24.16 42.72
N ILE A 14 -7.96 -25.38 42.78
CA ILE A 14 -6.79 -25.78 41.99
C ILE A 14 -7.20 -26.28 40.60
N HIS A 15 -8.48 -26.65 40.37
CA HIS A 15 -8.94 -27.15 39.06
C HIS A 15 -9.44 -26.05 38.09
N GLN A 16 -9.42 -24.77 38.49
CA GLN A 16 -9.86 -23.65 37.63
C GLN A 16 -8.72 -22.83 36.99
N ILE A 17 -7.45 -23.19 37.20
CA ILE A 17 -6.31 -22.40 36.69
C ILE A 17 -5.69 -22.99 35.42
N GLN A 18 -6.25 -24.02 34.80
CA GLN A 18 -5.74 -24.57 33.53
C GLN A 18 -6.80 -24.71 32.45
N ARG A 19 -7.52 -23.63 32.16
CA ARG A 19 -8.01 -23.42 30.79
C ARG A 19 -7.14 -22.40 30.13
N HIS A 20 -5.99 -22.83 29.62
CA HIS A 20 -5.33 -22.14 28.52
C HIS A 20 -6.35 -22.13 27.37
N GLU A 21 -6.90 -20.96 27.06
CA GLU A 21 -7.54 -20.80 25.77
C GLU A 21 -6.49 -21.15 24.70
N PRO A 22 -6.83 -21.94 23.69
CA PRO A 22 -5.91 -22.22 22.60
C PRO A 22 -5.54 -20.88 21.98
N VAL A 23 -4.23 -20.62 21.88
CA VAL A 23 -3.67 -19.46 21.15
C VAL A 23 -4.31 -19.46 19.77
N LYS A 24 -5.23 -18.51 19.55
CA LYS A 24 -5.89 -18.36 18.27
C LYS A 24 -4.84 -18.09 17.23
N ASP A 25 -4.58 -19.10 16.41
CA ASP A 25 -3.97 -19.00 15.10
C ASP A 25 -2.51 -18.49 15.06
N VAL A 26 -1.57 -19.34 15.51
CA VAL A 26 -0.13 -19.14 15.34
C VAL A 26 0.22 -18.85 13.87
N SER A 27 -0.47 -19.49 12.92
CA SER A 27 -0.30 -19.26 11.47
C SER A 27 -0.60 -17.82 11.04
N ARG A 28 -1.54 -17.16 11.72
CA ARG A 28 -1.91 -15.76 11.46
C ARG A 28 -0.87 -14.78 12.00
N ILE A 29 -0.17 -15.13 13.08
CA ILE A 29 0.93 -14.35 13.67
C ILE A 29 2.18 -14.50 12.79
N GLU A 30 2.52 -15.71 12.36
CA GLU A 30 3.67 -15.96 11.49
C GLU A 30 3.51 -15.28 10.12
N ASN A 31 2.31 -15.28 9.53
CA ASN A 31 2.03 -14.58 8.27
C ASN A 31 2.12 -13.04 8.36
N ASN A 32 2.04 -12.47 9.56
CA ASN A 32 2.15 -11.02 9.77
C ASN A 32 3.54 -10.56 10.25
N ALA A 33 4.44 -11.47 10.58
CA ALA A 33 5.77 -11.13 11.10
C ALA A 33 6.56 -10.18 10.18
N PRO A 34 6.60 -10.38 8.83
CA PRO A 34 7.29 -9.46 7.93
C PRO A 34 6.68 -8.05 7.93
N LEU A 35 5.34 -7.95 7.99
CA LEU A 35 4.65 -6.67 8.08
C LEU A 35 4.98 -5.95 9.38
N LEU A 36 4.96 -6.65 10.51
CA LEU A 36 5.27 -6.08 11.83
C LEU A 36 6.71 -5.59 11.90
N ALA A 37 7.67 -6.35 11.39
CA ALA A 37 9.07 -5.96 11.32
C ALA A 37 9.25 -4.70 10.46
N PHE A 38 8.56 -4.63 9.32
CA PHE A 38 8.60 -3.47 8.44
C PHE A 38 8.01 -2.23 9.13
N ILE A 39 6.83 -2.34 9.77
CA ILE A 39 6.22 -1.25 10.54
C ILE A 39 7.23 -0.69 11.56
N GLN A 40 7.85 -1.56 12.36
CA GLN A 40 8.83 -1.16 13.38
C GLN A 40 10.03 -0.42 12.80
N SER A 41 10.44 -0.74 11.57
CA SER A 41 11.62 -0.13 10.93
C SER A 41 11.35 1.28 10.38
N ILE A 42 10.08 1.66 10.15
CA ILE A 42 9.74 2.93 9.47
C ILE A 42 8.89 3.89 10.32
N MET A 43 8.33 3.44 11.44
CA MET A 43 7.49 4.29 12.30
C MET A 43 8.30 5.44 12.90
N ASN A 44 7.68 6.62 13.06
CA ASN A 44 8.27 7.83 13.62
C ASN A 44 7.35 8.57 14.61
N GLY A 45 6.15 8.02 14.90
CA GLY A 45 5.17 8.61 15.80
C GLY A 45 4.13 9.51 15.14
N GLU A 46 4.30 9.92 13.88
CA GLU A 46 3.42 10.87 13.17
C GLU A 46 2.22 10.16 12.53
N SER A 47 1.06 10.13 13.19
CA SER A 47 -0.12 9.36 12.78
C SER A 47 -0.74 9.77 11.44
N SER A 48 -0.51 11.00 10.98
CA SER A 48 -1.02 11.49 9.69
C SER A 48 -0.11 11.21 8.51
N GLN A 49 1.16 10.83 8.78
CA GLN A 49 2.17 10.65 7.74
C GLN A 49 2.16 9.22 7.20
N VAL A 50 2.04 9.07 5.88
CA VAL A 50 2.27 7.80 5.20
C VAL A 50 3.77 7.51 5.17
N ARG A 51 4.19 6.42 5.82
CA ARG A 51 5.61 6.05 5.98
C ARG A 51 6.03 4.88 5.11
N GLY A 52 5.11 4.00 4.73
CA GLY A 52 5.46 2.85 3.92
C GLY A 52 4.28 2.14 3.30
N VAL A 53 4.61 1.22 2.40
CA VAL A 53 3.65 0.31 1.78
C VAL A 53 4.20 -1.11 1.82
N TYR A 54 3.35 -2.03 2.23
CA TYR A 54 3.65 -3.46 2.24
C TYR A 54 2.66 -4.21 1.37
N ILE A 55 3.16 -4.94 0.39
CA ILE A 55 2.40 -5.87 -0.45
C ILE A 55 2.99 -7.27 -0.25
N PRO A 56 2.24 -8.21 0.38
CA PRO A 56 2.74 -9.55 0.70
C PRO A 56 3.35 -10.25 -0.52
N GLY A 57 4.57 -10.76 -0.37
CA GLY A 57 5.28 -11.50 -1.42
C GLY A 57 5.83 -10.64 -2.56
N ILE A 58 5.58 -9.32 -2.58
CA ILE A 58 6.08 -8.43 -3.63
C ILE A 58 7.11 -7.45 -3.06
N PHE A 59 6.71 -6.55 -2.15
CA PHE A 59 7.62 -5.59 -1.55
C PHE A 59 7.17 -5.03 -0.19
N ALA A 60 8.15 -4.47 0.53
CA ALA A 60 7.98 -3.60 1.69
C ALA A 60 8.85 -2.35 1.46
N LEU A 61 8.25 -1.22 1.08
CA LEU A 61 8.98 -0.03 0.66
C LEU A 61 8.58 1.19 1.49
N PRO A 62 9.55 1.94 2.06
CA PRO A 62 9.31 3.21 2.69
C PRO A 62 8.84 4.26 1.68
N VAL A 63 8.11 5.25 2.19
CA VAL A 63 7.56 6.35 1.40
C VAL A 63 8.24 7.64 1.82
N VAL A 64 8.73 8.40 0.84
CA VAL A 64 9.20 9.78 0.99
C VAL A 64 8.16 10.75 0.48
N GLU A 65 8.04 11.91 1.12
CA GLU A 65 7.11 12.93 0.67
C GLU A 65 7.69 13.74 -0.49
N GLN A 66 6.84 14.07 -1.45
CA GLN A 66 7.19 14.99 -2.52
C GLN A 66 7.39 16.39 -1.93
N PRO A 67 8.53 17.06 -2.16
CA PRO A 67 8.78 18.42 -1.66
C PRO A 67 7.73 19.42 -2.19
N GLU A 68 7.35 20.40 -1.36
CA GLU A 68 6.41 21.47 -1.79
C GLU A 68 6.94 22.29 -2.96
N THR A 69 8.24 22.52 -2.97
CA THR A 69 8.93 23.31 -3.98
C THR A 69 9.20 22.56 -5.28
N ASN A 70 8.97 21.22 -5.30
CA ASN A 70 9.21 20.41 -6.49
C ASN A 70 8.06 19.43 -6.74
N PRO A 71 6.98 19.87 -7.41
CA PRO A 71 5.78 19.05 -7.65
C PRO A 71 5.98 17.94 -8.68
N VAL A 72 7.13 17.88 -9.35
CA VAL A 72 7.47 16.82 -10.31
C VAL A 72 8.49 15.82 -9.74
N PHE A 73 8.90 16.00 -8.49
CA PHE A 73 9.86 15.13 -7.84
C PHE A 73 9.34 13.68 -7.76
N VAL A 74 10.19 12.76 -8.18
CA VAL A 74 10.09 11.32 -7.91
C VAL A 74 11.45 10.88 -7.42
N SER A 75 11.53 10.11 -6.33
CA SER A 75 12.81 9.65 -5.77
C SER A 75 13.63 8.92 -6.83
N GLU A 76 14.90 9.31 -6.95
CA GLU A 76 15.90 8.63 -7.78
C GLU A 76 16.66 7.55 -7.00
N GLU A 77 16.29 7.32 -5.75
CA GLU A 77 16.85 6.30 -4.89
C GLU A 77 16.00 5.04 -4.97
N ASP A 78 16.63 3.89 -5.31
CA ASP A 78 15.93 2.60 -5.31
C ASP A 78 15.54 2.18 -3.89
N GLY A 79 14.46 1.44 -3.78
CA GLY A 79 13.92 1.03 -2.47
C GLY A 79 12.97 2.05 -1.85
N TYR A 80 12.62 3.15 -2.53
CA TYR A 80 11.66 4.15 -2.05
C TYR A 80 10.50 4.37 -3.00
N LEU A 81 9.35 4.75 -2.42
CA LEU A 81 8.19 5.29 -3.12
C LEU A 81 8.06 6.78 -2.81
N THR A 82 7.53 7.56 -3.74
CA THR A 82 7.25 8.99 -3.54
C THR A 82 5.76 9.21 -3.35
N LEU A 83 5.35 9.86 -2.26
CA LEU A 83 3.97 10.29 -2.03
C LEU A 83 3.62 11.47 -2.94
N TYR A 84 2.62 11.29 -3.80
CA TYR A 84 2.18 12.30 -4.77
C TYR A 84 1.23 13.30 -4.13
N ARG A 85 1.73 14.51 -3.84
CA ARG A 85 0.97 15.57 -3.14
C ARG A 85 -0.31 16.00 -3.86
N SER A 86 -0.33 16.00 -5.19
CA SER A 86 -1.52 16.38 -5.94
C SER A 86 -2.68 15.40 -5.75
N ALA A 87 -2.42 14.10 -5.61
CA ALA A 87 -3.42 13.10 -5.32
C ALA A 87 -4.01 13.26 -3.90
N ALA A 88 -3.16 13.61 -2.93
CA ALA A 88 -3.56 13.81 -1.54
C ALA A 88 -4.64 14.89 -1.37
N LYS A 89 -4.66 15.92 -2.24
CA LYS A 89 -5.70 16.96 -2.26
C LYS A 89 -7.12 16.42 -2.52
N TYR A 90 -7.20 15.22 -3.08
CA TYR A 90 -8.47 14.53 -3.39
C TYR A 90 -8.72 13.32 -2.49
N GLY A 91 -7.97 13.18 -1.39
CA GLY A 91 -8.11 12.07 -0.44
C GLY A 91 -7.55 10.75 -0.96
N VAL A 92 -6.68 10.79 -1.98
CA VAL A 92 -6.07 9.61 -2.60
C VAL A 92 -4.61 9.50 -2.17
N THR A 93 -4.17 8.31 -1.78
CA THR A 93 -2.75 8.01 -1.56
C THR A 93 -2.11 7.66 -2.90
N GLY A 94 -1.57 8.68 -3.60
CA GLY A 94 -0.82 8.50 -4.84
C GLY A 94 0.64 8.11 -4.53
N LEU A 95 1.16 7.11 -5.20
CA LEU A 95 2.51 6.58 -5.00
C LEU A 95 3.24 6.48 -6.33
N LEU A 96 4.33 7.23 -6.45
CA LEU A 96 5.13 7.30 -7.66
C LEU A 96 6.46 6.57 -7.48
N ALA A 97 6.94 5.92 -8.53
CA ALA A 97 8.31 5.42 -8.63
C ALA A 97 8.74 5.29 -10.09
N HIS A 98 10.03 5.43 -10.37
CA HIS A 98 10.60 5.20 -11.70
C HIS A 98 10.54 3.72 -12.08
N ASN A 99 10.19 3.41 -13.34
CA ASN A 99 10.06 2.05 -13.85
C ASN A 99 11.37 1.25 -13.89
N TYR A 100 12.51 1.93 -13.86
CA TYR A 100 13.86 1.32 -13.78
C TYR A 100 14.39 1.21 -12.34
N LEU A 101 13.62 1.64 -11.33
CA LEU A 101 13.85 1.53 -9.89
C LEU A 101 12.67 0.79 -9.24
N SER A 102 12.26 1.23 -8.06
CA SER A 102 11.16 0.61 -7.28
C SER A 102 9.85 0.44 -8.07
N GLY A 103 9.59 1.29 -9.06
CA GLY A 103 8.42 1.18 -9.95
C GLY A 103 8.40 -0.07 -10.82
N ALA A 104 9.55 -0.76 -11.03
CA ALA A 104 9.60 -2.06 -11.67
C ALA A 104 8.74 -3.09 -10.93
N ARG A 105 8.65 -2.98 -9.59
CA ARG A 105 7.86 -3.89 -8.76
C ARG A 105 6.35 -3.73 -8.96
N PHE A 106 5.88 -2.61 -9.52
CA PHE A 106 4.45 -2.39 -9.76
C PHE A 106 3.89 -3.32 -10.84
N PHE A 107 4.73 -3.82 -11.74
CA PHE A 107 4.33 -4.80 -12.76
C PHE A 107 4.03 -6.19 -12.18
N GLU A 108 4.50 -6.48 -10.95
CA GLU A 108 4.25 -7.74 -10.26
C GLU A 108 2.91 -7.72 -9.50
N ILE A 109 2.30 -6.53 -9.32
CA ILE A 109 1.05 -6.38 -8.58
C ILE A 109 -0.11 -6.89 -9.44
N ALA A 110 -0.82 -7.90 -8.93
CA ALA A 110 -1.97 -8.49 -9.61
C ALA A 110 -3.31 -7.94 -9.07
N HIS A 111 -4.37 -8.07 -9.87
CA HIS A 111 -5.74 -7.83 -9.40
C HIS A 111 -6.06 -8.70 -8.17
N GLY A 112 -6.70 -8.12 -7.18
CA GLY A 112 -7.03 -8.78 -5.92
C GLY A 112 -5.91 -8.81 -4.88
N ALA A 113 -4.68 -8.36 -5.22
CA ALA A 113 -3.57 -8.28 -4.27
C ALA A 113 -3.93 -7.38 -3.07
N GLN A 114 -3.48 -7.78 -1.88
CA GLN A 114 -3.60 -6.96 -0.67
C GLN A 114 -2.51 -5.92 -0.64
N VAL A 115 -2.88 -4.68 -0.31
CA VAL A 115 -1.97 -3.55 -0.11
C VAL A 115 -2.15 -3.04 1.31
N ASN A 116 -1.09 -2.88 2.08
CA ASN A 116 -1.12 -2.27 3.39
C ASN A 116 -0.36 -0.94 3.33
N VAL A 117 -1.07 0.17 3.60
CA VAL A 117 -0.47 1.49 3.78
C VAL A 117 -0.17 1.69 5.25
N ILE A 118 1.08 1.98 5.58
CA ILE A 118 1.57 2.12 6.95
C ILE A 118 1.78 3.60 7.27
N TYR A 119 1.29 4.01 8.44
CA TYR A 119 1.42 5.36 8.97
C TYR A 119 2.53 5.44 10.03
N GLY A 120 2.94 6.66 10.35
CA GLY A 120 4.07 6.89 11.24
C GLY A 120 3.84 6.45 12.69
N ASP A 121 2.61 6.35 13.16
CA ASP A 121 2.25 5.78 14.46
C ASP A 121 2.23 4.24 14.48
N GLY A 122 2.53 3.59 13.35
CA GLY A 122 2.48 2.15 13.18
C GLY A 122 1.10 1.62 12.76
N ALA A 123 0.08 2.49 12.63
CA ALA A 123 -1.21 2.07 12.10
C ALA A 123 -1.07 1.59 10.65
N SER A 124 -1.86 0.56 10.30
CA SER A 124 -1.91 0.02 8.94
C SER A 124 -3.33 0.01 8.42
N ARG A 125 -3.53 0.44 7.17
CA ARG A 125 -4.82 0.34 6.47
C ARG A 125 -4.70 -0.60 5.29
N ALA A 126 -5.64 -1.55 5.20
CA ALA A 126 -5.67 -2.56 4.15
C ALA A 126 -6.55 -2.12 2.98
N TYR A 127 -6.01 -2.34 1.78
CA TYR A 127 -6.69 -2.11 0.50
C TYR A 127 -6.58 -3.38 -0.34
N ARG A 128 -7.42 -3.47 -1.37
CA ARG A 128 -7.38 -4.55 -2.38
C ARG A 128 -7.29 -3.94 -3.76
N VAL A 129 -6.40 -4.47 -4.60
CA VAL A 129 -6.25 -4.03 -6.01
C VAL A 129 -7.50 -4.39 -6.79
N GLU A 130 -8.14 -3.37 -7.40
CA GLU A 130 -9.37 -3.51 -8.18
C GLU A 130 -9.17 -3.21 -9.66
N ALA A 131 -8.16 -2.39 -10.00
CA ALA A 131 -7.92 -2.07 -11.39
C ALA A 131 -6.42 -1.91 -11.68
N ILE A 132 -6.04 -2.34 -12.89
CA ILE A 132 -4.71 -2.11 -13.47
C ILE A 132 -4.95 -1.49 -14.83
N ARG A 133 -4.48 -0.25 -15.02
CA ARG A 133 -4.70 0.52 -16.24
C ARG A 133 -3.39 0.89 -16.89
N ARG A 134 -3.34 0.81 -18.20
CA ARG A 134 -2.17 1.12 -19.00
C ARG A 134 -2.53 2.11 -20.09
N PHE A 135 -1.71 3.14 -20.24
CA PHE A 135 -1.92 4.20 -21.22
C PHE A 135 -0.65 4.43 -22.03
N GLN A 136 -0.76 4.61 -23.31
CA GLN A 136 0.30 5.13 -24.16
C GLN A 136 0.23 6.66 -24.14
N LYS A 137 1.37 7.34 -23.96
CA LYS A 137 1.47 8.78 -24.18
C LYS A 137 1.61 9.07 -25.66
N ILE A 138 0.89 10.07 -26.16
CA ILE A 138 1.02 10.50 -27.57
C ILE A 138 2.37 11.22 -27.75
N GLU A 139 2.76 12.00 -26.75
CA GLU A 139 4.06 12.72 -26.70
C GLU A 139 4.82 12.27 -25.45
N PRO A 140 5.68 11.24 -25.50
CA PRO A 140 6.31 10.64 -24.33
C PRO A 140 7.09 11.61 -23.42
N SER A 141 7.73 12.63 -24.00
CA SER A 141 8.50 13.65 -23.25
C SER A 141 7.64 14.76 -22.63
N ASN A 142 6.35 14.83 -22.99
CA ASN A 142 5.43 15.85 -22.49
C ASN A 142 4.64 15.31 -21.29
N LEU A 143 4.77 15.97 -20.12
CA LEU A 143 4.04 15.57 -18.91
C LEU A 143 2.52 15.77 -19.03
N SER A 144 2.08 16.69 -19.88
CA SER A 144 0.65 16.98 -20.13
C SER A 144 0.14 16.33 -21.42
N SER A 145 0.87 15.33 -21.96
CA SER A 145 0.46 14.62 -23.17
C SER A 145 -0.92 14.01 -23.01
N ASP A 146 -1.71 14.05 -24.07
CA ASP A 146 -2.85 13.15 -24.20
C ASP A 146 -2.39 11.69 -24.18
N LEU A 147 -3.27 10.80 -23.77
CA LEU A 147 -3.00 9.38 -23.62
C LEU A 147 -4.02 8.53 -24.37
N ILE A 148 -3.59 7.34 -24.80
CA ILE A 148 -4.46 6.32 -25.35
C ILE A 148 -4.59 5.22 -24.31
N ASP A 149 -5.80 4.90 -23.87
CA ASP A 149 -6.09 3.75 -23.04
C ASP A 149 -5.83 2.47 -23.85
N LEU A 150 -4.87 1.65 -23.40
CA LEU A 150 -4.44 0.46 -24.14
C LEU A 150 -5.47 -0.69 -24.13
N ASN A 151 -6.47 -0.61 -23.24
CA ASN A 151 -7.54 -1.62 -23.19
C ASN A 151 -8.68 -1.28 -24.17
N THR A 152 -8.99 0.03 -24.33
CA THR A 152 -10.17 0.48 -25.10
C THR A 152 -9.80 1.17 -26.41
N GLY A 153 -8.54 1.60 -26.58
CA GLY A 153 -8.12 2.44 -27.71
C GLY A 153 -8.59 3.90 -27.60
N THR A 154 -9.25 4.28 -26.51
CA THR A 154 -9.82 5.62 -26.36
C THR A 154 -8.72 6.64 -26.05
N ARG A 155 -8.72 7.76 -26.79
CA ARG A 155 -7.89 8.92 -26.48
C ARG A 155 -8.51 9.74 -25.37
N LEU A 156 -7.68 10.06 -24.36
CA LEU A 156 -8.03 10.85 -23.19
C LEU A 156 -6.99 11.95 -22.99
N THR A 157 -7.42 13.11 -22.48
CA THR A 157 -6.49 14.12 -22.04
C THR A 157 -5.80 13.70 -20.72
N ALA A 158 -4.65 14.29 -20.42
CA ALA A 158 -3.96 14.07 -19.13
C ALA A 158 -4.89 14.36 -17.94
N ALA A 159 -5.73 15.41 -18.03
CA ALA A 159 -6.70 15.75 -16.98
C ALA A 159 -7.75 14.66 -16.79
N GLN A 160 -8.30 14.12 -17.87
CA GLN A 160 -9.29 13.02 -17.81
C GLN A 160 -8.68 11.75 -17.20
N VAL A 161 -7.44 11.41 -17.53
CA VAL A 161 -6.75 10.27 -16.90
C VAL A 161 -6.50 10.56 -15.43
N PHE A 162 -6.03 11.77 -15.07
CA PHE A 162 -5.86 12.19 -13.69
C PHE A 162 -7.15 12.02 -12.88
N ASP A 163 -8.28 12.49 -13.42
CA ASP A 163 -9.58 12.40 -12.77
C ASP A 163 -10.01 10.94 -12.53
N GLN A 164 -9.68 10.04 -13.46
CA GLN A 164 -10.01 8.61 -13.34
C GLN A 164 -9.17 7.85 -12.32
N VAL A 165 -7.93 8.29 -12.06
CA VAL A 165 -6.98 7.53 -11.24
C VAL A 165 -6.65 8.20 -9.91
N TYR A 166 -6.92 9.50 -9.75
CA TYR A 166 -6.57 10.29 -8.57
C TYR A 166 -7.74 11.07 -7.95
N ARG A 167 -8.99 10.85 -8.43
CA ARG A 167 -10.19 11.41 -7.80
C ARG A 167 -11.16 10.30 -7.41
N GLY A 168 -12.11 10.67 -6.55
CA GLY A 168 -13.16 9.77 -6.07
C GLY A 168 -13.02 9.47 -4.59
N ALA A 169 -13.46 8.27 -4.17
CA ALA A 169 -13.38 7.83 -2.79
C ALA A 169 -11.92 7.55 -2.38
N ASN A 170 -11.68 7.47 -1.07
CA ASN A 170 -10.38 7.08 -0.51
C ASN A 170 -9.87 5.77 -1.17
N HIS A 171 -8.74 5.87 -1.85
CA HIS A 171 -8.07 4.73 -2.48
C HIS A 171 -6.56 4.97 -2.59
N VAL A 172 -5.83 3.94 -3.00
CA VAL A 172 -4.39 3.99 -3.28
C VAL A 172 -4.18 3.85 -4.77
N THR A 173 -3.33 4.71 -5.35
CA THR A 173 -2.92 4.59 -6.76
C THR A 173 -1.41 4.56 -6.86
N PHE A 174 -0.87 3.47 -7.38
CA PHE A 174 0.54 3.38 -7.78
C PHE A 174 0.66 3.82 -9.23
N GLN A 175 1.67 4.64 -9.52
CA GLN A 175 1.99 5.08 -10.88
C GLN A 175 3.45 4.86 -11.19
N THR A 176 3.72 4.29 -12.36
CA THR A 176 5.06 4.25 -12.97
C THR A 176 4.96 4.42 -14.48
N CYS A 177 6.10 4.63 -15.14
CA CYS A 177 6.15 4.70 -16.59
C CYS A 177 6.11 3.29 -17.22
N LEU A 178 5.58 3.21 -18.45
CA LEU A 178 5.75 2.07 -19.35
C LEU A 178 6.93 2.36 -20.29
N GLU A 179 7.80 1.38 -20.46
CA GLU A 179 8.87 1.43 -21.46
C GLU A 179 8.44 0.67 -22.72
N LYS A 180 8.81 1.21 -23.87
CA LYS A 180 8.72 0.53 -25.16
C LYS A 180 9.86 0.96 -26.09
N GLU A 181 10.56 -0.02 -26.67
CA GLU A 181 11.63 0.21 -27.66
C GLU A 181 12.71 1.18 -27.16
N GLY A 182 13.09 1.07 -25.88
CA GLY A 182 14.10 1.92 -25.24
C GLY A 182 13.58 3.29 -24.77
N ASN A 183 12.32 3.63 -25.03
CA ASN A 183 11.71 4.85 -24.49
C ASN A 183 11.09 4.58 -23.13
N LEU A 184 11.79 4.97 -22.05
CA LEU A 184 11.39 4.75 -20.66
C LEU A 184 10.10 5.49 -20.27
N SER A 185 9.68 6.49 -21.03
CA SER A 185 8.50 7.33 -20.75
C SER A 185 7.38 7.13 -21.78
N TRP A 186 7.41 6.02 -22.54
CA TRP A 186 6.44 5.73 -23.61
C TRP A 186 4.98 5.77 -23.14
N GLY A 187 4.71 5.36 -21.90
CA GLY A 187 3.36 5.33 -21.37
C GLY A 187 3.33 5.36 -19.85
N LEU A 188 2.15 5.09 -19.28
CA LEU A 188 1.90 5.07 -17.84
C LEU A 188 1.16 3.80 -17.44
N LEU A 189 1.60 3.20 -16.32
CA LEU A 189 0.90 2.14 -15.59
C LEU A 189 0.29 2.76 -14.33
N PHE A 190 -0.98 2.44 -14.07
CA PHE A 190 -1.65 2.71 -12.81
C PHE A 190 -2.19 1.42 -12.21
N VAL A 191 -1.90 1.19 -10.92
CA VAL A 191 -2.51 0.13 -10.12
C VAL A 191 -3.35 0.79 -9.04
N ILE A 192 -4.65 0.51 -9.02
CA ILE A 192 -5.63 1.16 -8.16
C ILE A 192 -6.16 0.14 -7.15
N ALA A 193 -6.10 0.49 -5.86
CA ALA A 193 -6.56 -0.37 -4.77
C ALA A 193 -7.56 0.40 -3.88
N SER A 194 -8.74 -0.16 -3.68
CA SER A 194 -9.79 0.40 -2.82
C SER A 194 -9.74 -0.17 -1.41
N PRO A 195 -10.30 0.53 -0.40
CA PRO A 195 -10.36 0.02 0.97
C PRO A 195 -10.99 -1.36 1.01
N LYS A 196 -10.40 -2.26 1.78
CA LYS A 196 -11.02 -3.57 2.03
C LYS A 196 -12.25 -3.34 2.91
N ILE A 197 -13.43 -3.59 2.37
CA ILE A 197 -14.68 -3.63 3.14
C ILE A 197 -14.64 -4.91 3.97
N GLU A 198 -14.72 -4.77 5.30
CA GLU A 198 -14.83 -5.90 6.25
C GLU A 198 -16.22 -6.53 6.19
#